data_0f16f8109358b5b8a3a62cca568dd8c1
#
_entry.id   0f16f8109358b5b8a3a62cca568dd8c1
#
_cell.length_a   1.000
_cell.length_b   1.000
_cell.length_c   1.000
_cell.angle_alpha   90.00
_cell.angle_beta   90.00
_cell.angle_gamma   90.00
#
_symmetry.space_group_name_H-M   'P 1'
#
loop_
_entity.id
_entity.type
_entity.pdbx_description
1 polymer ?
#
loop_
_entity_poly.entity_id
_entity_poly.type
_entity_poly.pdbx_seq_one_letter_code
_entity_poly.pdbx_strand_id
1 'polypeptide(L)'
;MADADLIVLGAGPAGVGAAFRAARAGHRVVVVERGQGPGGAAGSFELDGIRVDHGSHRLHPAIEPRVLADLRGLLGEELQRRPRNGRIFLEGRWIRFPLRPADLARRLPPSFAAAVARDAATAWARRPRADTFAEVLRAGLGPTMSERFYYPYARKLWGLDPAELAGEQARRRVTAGSPARLLARVARGAGRGRGFFWYPRRGFGTISERLADAAAAAGAELRFGAAAERVSLGGGGASVTLAGGETVAARRVWSTIPLPALARIAEPAPPVEVSAAAGRLAFRAMLLVYLVLDGGRYSPYDAHYLPDPGTPVTRVSEPTNYRDGDDPPGRTVLCAELPCERGGQLWRAADGELAGLVLATLRDRGLPAPDRVRSLAVRRLPFVYPVYRVGYAAAFEALDAWAAAQPALLSFGRLGLFVHDNTHHALAMAWAAADALAPDGGFDRAAWAAARTRFATHVVED
;
A
#
# COMPACT_ATOMS: atom_id res chain seq x y z
N MET A 1 -4.38 -18.72 33.28
CA MET A 1 -3.68 -17.42 33.14
C MET A 1 -3.50 -17.17 31.65
N ALA A 2 -3.51 -15.93 31.20
CA ALA A 2 -3.28 -15.64 29.79
C ALA A 2 -1.82 -15.98 29.40
N ASP A 3 -1.61 -16.62 28.25
CA ASP A 3 -0.29 -17.02 27.77
C ASP A 3 0.53 -15.80 27.35
N ALA A 4 -0.14 -14.73 26.89
CA ALA A 4 0.44 -13.46 26.48
C ALA A 4 -0.36 -12.27 27.03
N ASP A 5 0.22 -11.08 26.97
CA ASP A 5 -0.49 -9.82 27.21
C ASP A 5 -1.16 -9.34 25.91
N LEU A 6 -0.53 -9.63 24.78
CA LEU A 6 -0.96 -9.18 23.47
C LEU A 6 -0.72 -10.25 22.39
N ILE A 7 -1.75 -10.55 21.60
CA ILE A 7 -1.59 -11.26 20.32
C ILE A 7 -1.73 -10.24 19.19
N VAL A 8 -0.82 -10.26 18.22
CA VAL A 8 -0.87 -9.43 16.99
C VAL A 8 -1.17 -10.32 15.80
N LEU A 9 -2.25 -10.07 15.09
CA LEU A 9 -2.63 -10.75 13.86
C LEU A 9 -2.08 -10.02 12.64
N GLY A 10 -1.18 -10.71 11.94
CA GLY A 10 -0.48 -10.21 10.77
C GLY A 10 0.89 -9.63 11.08
N ALA A 11 1.93 -10.07 10.33
CA ALA A 11 3.30 -9.59 10.44
C ALA A 11 3.69 -8.62 9.31
N GLY A 12 2.74 -7.87 8.76
CA GLY A 12 3.03 -6.70 7.92
C GLY A 12 3.66 -5.56 8.75
N PRO A 13 4.09 -4.44 8.11
CA PRO A 13 4.76 -3.34 8.81
C PRO A 13 4.01 -2.83 10.05
N ALA A 14 2.68 -2.76 10.01
CA ALA A 14 1.86 -2.36 11.15
C ALA A 14 1.96 -3.36 12.32
N GLY A 15 1.86 -4.66 12.01
CA GLY A 15 1.88 -5.71 13.04
C GLY A 15 3.25 -5.85 13.70
N VAL A 16 4.32 -6.00 12.91
CA VAL A 16 5.68 -6.11 13.48
C VAL A 16 6.13 -4.83 14.15
N GLY A 17 5.70 -3.65 13.66
CA GLY A 17 5.97 -2.37 14.32
C GLY A 17 5.31 -2.28 15.69
N ALA A 18 4.06 -2.73 15.80
CA ALA A 18 3.33 -2.77 17.07
C ALA A 18 3.95 -3.80 18.04
N ALA A 19 4.30 -4.98 17.55
CA ALA A 19 4.98 -6.02 18.34
C ALA A 19 6.32 -5.53 18.87
N PHE A 20 7.14 -4.89 18.03
CA PHE A 20 8.40 -4.29 18.43
C PHE A 20 8.24 -3.27 19.56
N ARG A 21 7.29 -2.38 19.44
CA ARG A 21 7.06 -1.34 20.43
C ARG A 21 6.51 -1.91 21.74
N ALA A 22 5.55 -2.82 21.66
CA ALA A 22 4.93 -3.43 22.84
C ALA A 22 5.92 -4.34 23.61
N ALA A 23 6.70 -5.18 22.89
CA ALA A 23 7.70 -6.02 23.52
C ALA A 23 8.81 -5.19 24.20
N ARG A 24 9.29 -4.11 23.58
CA ARG A 24 10.24 -3.19 24.20
C ARG A 24 9.70 -2.47 25.44
N ALA A 25 8.38 -2.33 25.54
CA ALA A 25 7.72 -1.80 26.73
C ALA A 25 7.49 -2.87 27.83
N GLY A 26 7.95 -4.12 27.61
CA GLY A 26 7.90 -5.21 28.59
C GLY A 26 6.67 -6.10 28.49
N HIS A 27 5.82 -5.94 27.48
CA HIS A 27 4.66 -6.81 27.28
C HIS A 27 5.07 -8.14 26.64
N ARG A 28 4.43 -9.23 27.07
CA ARG A 28 4.53 -10.55 26.43
C ARG A 28 3.69 -10.54 25.16
N VAL A 29 4.33 -10.58 23.99
CA VAL A 29 3.69 -10.44 22.69
C VAL A 29 3.83 -11.73 21.89
N VAL A 30 2.73 -12.19 21.28
CA VAL A 30 2.72 -13.26 20.28
C VAL A 30 2.25 -12.68 18.96
N VAL A 31 3.06 -12.79 17.90
CA VAL A 31 2.69 -12.41 16.53
C VAL A 31 2.29 -13.66 15.76
N VAL A 32 1.12 -13.64 15.14
CA VAL A 32 0.59 -14.72 14.32
C VAL A 32 0.50 -14.26 12.86
N GLU A 33 1.20 -14.95 11.95
CA GLU A 33 1.25 -14.64 10.52
C GLU A 33 1.06 -15.93 9.71
N ARG A 34 0.14 -15.90 8.76
CA ARG A 34 -0.11 -17.04 7.86
C ARG A 34 1.00 -17.29 6.84
N GLY A 35 1.76 -16.24 6.49
CA GLY A 35 2.92 -16.31 5.60
C GLY A 35 4.14 -16.89 6.31
N GLN A 36 5.16 -17.25 5.53
CA GLN A 36 6.40 -17.85 6.04
C GLN A 36 7.39 -16.84 6.62
N GLY A 37 7.04 -15.56 6.67
CA GLY A 37 7.91 -14.51 7.21
C GLY A 37 7.22 -13.16 7.29
N PRO A 38 7.92 -12.15 7.86
CA PRO A 38 7.38 -10.82 8.03
C PRO A 38 7.34 -10.03 6.72
N GLY A 39 6.55 -8.94 6.71
CA GLY A 39 6.47 -7.98 5.62
C GLY A 39 5.11 -7.87 4.96
N GLY A 40 4.33 -8.96 4.91
CA GLY A 40 3.02 -8.96 4.26
C GLY A 40 3.11 -8.45 2.82
N ALA A 41 2.24 -7.51 2.43
CA ALA A 41 2.27 -6.90 1.10
C ALA A 41 3.49 -5.99 0.84
N ALA A 42 4.28 -5.65 1.87
CA ALA A 42 5.50 -4.84 1.78
C ALA A 42 6.77 -5.68 2.02
N GLY A 43 6.65 -7.00 1.95
CA GLY A 43 7.76 -7.94 2.08
C GLY A 43 8.63 -8.02 0.83
N SER A 44 9.75 -8.74 0.95
CA SER A 44 10.67 -9.05 -0.14
C SER A 44 10.93 -10.56 -0.20
N PHE A 45 11.37 -11.01 -1.35
CA PHE A 45 11.80 -12.40 -1.56
C PHE A 45 12.97 -12.43 -2.55
N GLU A 46 13.62 -13.58 -2.68
CA GLU A 46 14.70 -13.77 -3.63
C GLU A 46 14.20 -14.42 -4.92
N LEU A 47 14.67 -13.90 -6.05
CA LEU A 47 14.41 -14.42 -7.38
C LEU A 47 15.70 -14.39 -8.18
N ASP A 48 16.23 -15.57 -8.50
CA ASP A 48 17.47 -15.75 -9.27
C ASP A 48 18.67 -14.96 -8.69
N GLY A 49 18.77 -14.95 -7.35
CA GLY A 49 19.82 -14.23 -6.60
C GLY A 49 19.59 -12.73 -6.47
N ILE A 50 18.49 -12.19 -7.02
CA ILE A 50 18.12 -10.79 -6.86
C ILE A 50 17.00 -10.69 -5.81
N ARG A 51 17.20 -9.80 -4.84
CA ARG A 51 16.14 -9.53 -3.88
C ARG A 51 15.12 -8.56 -4.45
N VAL A 52 13.85 -8.97 -4.47
CA VAL A 52 12.73 -8.20 -5.04
C VAL A 52 11.61 -8.04 -4.02
N ASP A 53 10.86 -6.95 -4.12
CA ASP A 53 9.74 -6.63 -3.23
C ASP A 53 8.40 -7.12 -3.79
N HIS A 54 7.40 -7.26 -2.94
CA HIS A 54 6.02 -7.49 -3.36
C HIS A 54 5.40 -6.23 -4.00
N GLY A 55 5.94 -5.83 -5.15
CA GLY A 55 5.60 -4.60 -5.88
C GLY A 55 6.56 -3.45 -5.60
N SER A 56 6.22 -2.27 -6.10
CA SER A 56 7.07 -1.09 -5.99
C SER A 56 6.77 -0.33 -4.70
N HIS A 57 7.66 -0.43 -3.74
CA HIS A 57 7.56 0.26 -2.45
C HIS A 57 8.63 1.34 -2.30
N ARG A 58 8.29 2.40 -1.56
CA ARG A 58 9.19 3.49 -1.18
C ARG A 58 8.78 4.01 0.19
N LEU A 59 9.72 4.19 1.09
CA LEU A 59 9.45 4.83 2.37
C LEU A 59 9.47 6.34 2.17
N HIS A 60 8.32 6.97 2.38
CA HIS A 60 8.13 8.38 2.08
C HIS A 60 8.87 9.29 3.07
N PRO A 61 9.45 10.43 2.63
CA PRO A 61 10.14 11.37 3.52
C PRO A 61 9.27 12.02 4.59
N ALA A 62 7.94 12.01 4.42
CA ALA A 62 6.98 12.52 5.41
C ALA A 62 6.74 11.56 6.59
N ILE A 63 7.51 10.47 6.69
CA ILE A 63 7.48 9.58 7.86
C ILE A 63 7.68 10.38 9.16
N GLU A 64 6.93 10.04 10.21
CA GLU A 64 7.08 10.68 11.52
C GLU A 64 8.53 10.57 12.02
N PRO A 65 9.12 11.67 12.54
CA PRO A 65 10.52 11.69 12.96
C PRO A 65 10.90 10.60 13.96
N ARG A 66 10.02 10.27 14.90
CA ARG A 66 10.24 9.20 15.90
C ARG A 66 10.28 7.81 15.26
N VAL A 67 9.39 7.55 14.28
CA VAL A 67 9.39 6.28 13.54
C VAL A 67 10.66 6.16 12.70
N LEU A 68 11.05 7.24 12.02
CA LEU A 68 12.31 7.27 11.25
C LEU A 68 13.54 7.08 12.13
N ALA A 69 13.55 7.66 13.34
CA ALA A 69 14.66 7.49 14.29
C ALA A 69 14.82 6.02 14.71
N ASP A 70 13.70 5.36 15.08
CA ASP A 70 13.72 3.93 15.40
C ASP A 70 14.20 3.07 14.21
N LEU A 71 13.69 3.34 13.00
CA LEU A 71 14.13 2.63 11.79
C LEU A 71 15.62 2.85 11.49
N ARG A 72 16.13 4.06 11.68
CA ARG A 72 17.57 4.35 11.52
C ARG A 72 18.40 3.61 12.59
N GLY A 73 17.91 3.52 13.80
CA GLY A 73 18.56 2.72 14.86
C GLY A 73 18.68 1.24 14.50
N LEU A 74 17.67 0.69 13.81
CA LEU A 74 17.63 -0.72 13.42
C LEU A 74 18.36 -1.03 12.11
N LEU A 75 18.34 -0.11 11.15
CA LEU A 75 18.85 -0.31 9.80
C LEU A 75 20.21 0.36 9.57
N GLY A 76 20.56 1.39 10.36
CA GLY A 76 21.80 2.13 10.17
C GLY A 76 21.97 2.64 8.73
N GLU A 77 23.14 2.37 8.16
CA GLU A 77 23.49 2.74 6.79
C GLU A 77 22.77 1.90 5.71
N GLU A 78 22.13 0.78 6.09
CA GLU A 78 21.30 0.02 5.15
C GLU A 78 20.12 0.87 4.66
N LEU A 79 19.64 1.84 5.43
CA LEU A 79 18.55 2.73 5.03
C LEU A 79 19.06 3.89 4.16
N GLN A 80 19.06 3.69 2.86
CA GLN A 80 19.60 4.60 1.88
C GLN A 80 18.60 5.71 1.51
N ARG A 81 19.12 6.91 1.23
CA ARG A 81 18.38 7.99 0.61
C ARG A 81 18.53 7.90 -0.91
N ARG A 82 17.42 7.64 -1.63
CA ARG A 82 17.43 7.40 -3.07
C ARG A 82 16.68 8.49 -3.83
N PRO A 83 17.19 8.99 -4.97
CA PRO A 83 16.47 9.94 -5.80
C PRO A 83 15.28 9.28 -6.49
N ARG A 84 14.19 10.02 -6.66
CA ARG A 84 13.07 9.62 -7.53
C ARG A 84 13.43 9.89 -8.99
N ASN A 85 13.31 8.88 -9.83
CA ASN A 85 13.59 8.97 -11.26
C ASN A 85 12.61 8.08 -12.06
N GLY A 86 11.33 8.43 -12.04
CA GLY A 86 10.32 7.72 -12.80
C GLY A 86 9.95 8.40 -14.12
N ARG A 87 9.04 7.78 -14.86
CA ARG A 87 8.38 8.39 -16.02
C ARG A 87 6.94 7.89 -16.18
N ILE A 88 6.10 8.68 -16.84
CA ILE A 88 4.68 8.42 -17.07
C ILE A 88 4.45 8.40 -18.57
N PHE A 89 3.73 7.40 -19.07
CA PHE A 89 3.26 7.35 -20.45
C PHE A 89 1.94 8.13 -20.56
N LEU A 90 1.98 9.28 -21.21
CA LEU A 90 0.82 10.15 -21.38
C LEU A 90 0.78 10.70 -22.82
N GLU A 91 -0.39 10.67 -23.46
CA GLU A 91 -0.57 11.16 -24.83
C GLU A 91 0.43 10.55 -25.83
N GLY A 92 0.69 9.23 -25.69
CA GLY A 92 1.65 8.52 -26.53
C GLY A 92 3.12 8.87 -26.27
N ARG A 93 3.44 9.58 -25.20
CA ARG A 93 4.80 10.06 -24.91
C ARG A 93 5.23 9.78 -23.48
N TRP A 94 6.52 9.55 -23.29
CA TRP A 94 7.13 9.38 -21.98
C TRP A 94 7.48 10.73 -21.36
N ILE A 95 6.92 11.05 -20.21
CA ILE A 95 7.11 12.27 -19.43
C ILE A 95 7.84 11.92 -18.14
N ARG A 96 8.81 12.70 -17.73
CA ARG A 96 9.54 12.48 -16.47
C ARG A 96 8.64 12.65 -15.24
N PHE A 97 8.89 11.83 -14.25
CA PHE A 97 8.26 11.92 -12.94
C PHE A 97 9.34 11.89 -11.81
N PRO A 98 9.37 12.85 -10.90
CA PRO A 98 8.43 13.99 -10.73
C PRO A 98 8.38 14.94 -11.95
N LEU A 99 7.18 15.53 -12.15
CA LEU A 99 6.91 16.38 -13.33
C LEU A 99 7.82 17.62 -13.36
N ARG A 100 8.35 17.94 -14.54
CA ARG A 100 9.20 19.12 -14.78
C ARG A 100 8.58 20.00 -15.87
N PRO A 101 8.48 21.35 -15.65
CA PRO A 101 7.84 22.25 -16.62
C PRO A 101 8.42 22.15 -18.02
N ALA A 102 9.74 22.17 -18.14
CA ALA A 102 10.42 22.08 -19.44
C ALA A 102 10.19 20.75 -20.17
N ASP A 103 10.07 19.65 -19.43
CA ASP A 103 9.78 18.34 -20.02
C ASP A 103 8.33 18.27 -20.50
N LEU A 104 7.39 18.80 -19.73
CA LEU A 104 5.97 18.91 -20.12
C LEU A 104 5.80 19.76 -21.37
N ALA A 105 6.43 20.94 -21.42
CA ALA A 105 6.36 21.85 -22.55
C ALA A 105 6.92 21.24 -23.86
N ARG A 106 7.97 20.42 -23.75
CA ARG A 106 8.60 19.79 -24.92
C ARG A 106 7.90 18.52 -25.39
N ARG A 107 7.24 17.80 -24.48
CA ARG A 107 6.74 16.44 -24.76
C ARG A 107 5.23 16.36 -24.90
N LEU A 108 4.46 17.22 -24.21
CA LEU A 108 3.02 17.20 -24.36
C LEU A 108 2.56 17.88 -25.65
N PRO A 109 1.52 17.36 -26.34
CA PRO A 109 0.92 18.03 -27.48
C PRO A 109 0.46 19.45 -27.09
N PRO A 110 0.68 20.48 -27.94
CA PRO A 110 0.21 21.83 -27.65
C PRO A 110 -1.31 21.90 -27.41
N SER A 111 -2.08 21.09 -28.12
CA SER A 111 -3.55 20.95 -27.94
C SER A 111 -3.94 20.47 -26.54
N PHE A 112 -3.17 19.55 -25.95
CA PHE A 112 -3.38 19.09 -24.59
C PHE A 112 -3.06 20.20 -23.58
N ALA A 113 -1.94 20.89 -23.76
CA ALA A 113 -1.55 22.01 -22.91
C ALA A 113 -2.57 23.16 -22.95
N ALA A 114 -3.07 23.52 -24.14
CA ALA A 114 -4.12 24.53 -24.32
C ALA A 114 -5.44 24.10 -23.64
N ALA A 115 -5.82 22.83 -23.75
CA ALA A 115 -7.02 22.32 -23.08
C ALA A 115 -6.91 22.37 -21.56
N VAL A 116 -5.75 22.01 -20.99
CA VAL A 116 -5.48 22.13 -19.54
C VAL A 116 -5.49 23.59 -19.09
N ALA A 117 -4.92 24.50 -19.88
CA ALA A 117 -4.95 25.94 -19.59
C ALA A 117 -6.39 26.51 -19.58
N ARG A 118 -7.21 26.12 -20.55
CA ARG A 118 -8.65 26.47 -20.60
C ARG A 118 -9.40 25.94 -19.39
N ASP A 119 -9.13 24.68 -19.00
CA ASP A 119 -9.72 24.09 -17.79
C ASP A 119 -9.29 24.85 -16.53
N ALA A 120 -8.05 25.30 -16.46
CA ALA A 120 -7.56 26.10 -15.35
C ALA A 120 -8.27 27.47 -15.28
N ALA A 121 -8.45 28.13 -16.42
CA ALA A 121 -9.13 29.45 -16.50
C ALA A 121 -10.59 29.39 -16.06
N THR A 122 -11.27 28.25 -16.24
CA THR A 122 -12.68 28.05 -15.87
C THR A 122 -12.88 27.32 -14.55
N ALA A 123 -11.81 27.06 -13.79
CA ALA A 123 -11.85 26.27 -12.55
C ALA A 123 -12.79 26.86 -11.48
N TRP A 124 -12.82 28.19 -11.38
CA TRP A 124 -13.63 28.92 -10.40
C TRP A 124 -15.15 28.68 -10.53
N ALA A 125 -15.62 28.37 -11.73
CA ALA A 125 -17.01 28.13 -12.01
C ALA A 125 -17.48 26.69 -11.76
N ARG A 126 -16.52 25.75 -11.58
CA ARG A 126 -16.85 24.32 -11.42
C ARG A 126 -17.12 23.95 -9.97
N ARG A 127 -18.15 23.16 -9.77
CA ARG A 127 -18.48 22.52 -8.49
C ARG A 127 -18.80 21.05 -8.76
N PRO A 128 -18.44 20.13 -7.86
CA PRO A 128 -18.87 18.75 -8.01
C PRO A 128 -20.37 18.65 -7.84
N ARG A 129 -21.04 17.88 -8.71
CA ARG A 129 -22.49 17.65 -8.69
C ARG A 129 -22.89 16.51 -7.76
N ALA A 130 -21.93 15.60 -7.49
CA ALA A 130 -22.07 14.47 -6.58
C ALA A 130 -20.72 14.20 -5.91
N ASP A 131 -20.73 13.52 -4.77
CA ASP A 131 -19.50 13.13 -4.06
C ASP A 131 -18.91 11.82 -4.64
N THR A 132 -18.57 11.87 -5.94
CA THR A 132 -17.90 10.79 -6.64
C THR A 132 -16.50 11.19 -7.04
N PHE A 133 -15.63 10.20 -7.25
CA PHE A 133 -14.27 10.40 -7.75
C PHE A 133 -14.27 11.21 -9.05
N ALA A 134 -15.20 10.87 -9.96
CA ALA A 134 -15.34 11.57 -11.23
C ALA A 134 -15.63 13.06 -11.06
N GLU A 135 -16.65 13.39 -10.27
CA GLU A 135 -17.09 14.78 -10.11
C GLU A 135 -16.08 15.62 -9.30
N VAL A 136 -15.48 15.04 -8.26
CA VAL A 136 -14.44 15.73 -7.46
C VAL A 136 -13.23 16.07 -8.33
N LEU A 137 -12.75 15.14 -9.17
CA LEU A 137 -11.62 15.40 -10.06
C LEU A 137 -11.98 16.37 -11.18
N ARG A 138 -13.16 16.22 -11.81
CA ARG A 138 -13.60 17.10 -12.87
C ARG A 138 -13.75 18.55 -12.38
N ALA A 139 -14.29 18.74 -11.20
CA ALA A 139 -14.38 20.07 -10.59
C ALA A 139 -12.99 20.62 -10.22
N GLY A 140 -12.14 19.80 -9.61
CA GLY A 140 -10.81 20.20 -9.13
C GLY A 140 -9.77 20.39 -10.23
N LEU A 141 -9.61 19.44 -11.14
CA LEU A 141 -8.53 19.41 -12.15
C LEU A 141 -8.99 19.75 -13.56
N GLY A 142 -10.31 19.78 -13.80
CA GLY A 142 -10.90 19.99 -15.11
C GLY A 142 -11.08 18.71 -15.92
N PRO A 143 -11.92 18.77 -16.96
CA PRO A 143 -12.25 17.62 -17.79
C PRO A 143 -11.03 17.01 -18.47
N THR A 144 -10.10 17.80 -19.00
CA THR A 144 -8.95 17.29 -19.75
C THR A 144 -8.09 16.33 -18.92
N MET A 145 -7.66 16.75 -17.73
CA MET A 145 -6.85 15.89 -16.85
C MET A 145 -7.65 14.71 -16.33
N SER A 146 -8.92 14.90 -16.03
CA SER A 146 -9.79 13.85 -15.52
C SER A 146 -10.00 12.75 -16.57
N GLU A 147 -10.40 13.11 -17.78
CA GLU A 147 -10.78 12.17 -18.84
C GLU A 147 -9.58 11.51 -19.52
N ARG A 148 -8.46 12.24 -19.69
CA ARG A 148 -7.30 11.75 -20.44
C ARG A 148 -6.22 11.09 -19.57
N PHE A 149 -6.26 11.28 -18.24
CA PHE A 149 -5.29 10.69 -17.32
C PHE A 149 -5.94 9.93 -16.17
N TYR A 150 -6.74 10.62 -15.33
CA TYR A 150 -7.20 10.01 -14.07
C TYR A 150 -8.27 8.95 -14.25
N TYR A 151 -9.26 9.13 -15.14
CA TYR A 151 -10.33 8.15 -15.32
C TYR A 151 -9.86 6.83 -15.92
N PRO A 152 -9.05 6.81 -16.99
CA PRO A 152 -8.47 5.56 -17.48
C PRO A 152 -7.63 4.86 -16.42
N TYR A 153 -6.81 5.61 -15.69
CA TYR A 153 -5.98 5.05 -14.63
C TYR A 153 -6.80 4.51 -13.45
N ALA A 154 -7.87 5.20 -13.06
CA ALA A 154 -8.78 4.77 -12.01
C ALA A 154 -9.48 3.44 -12.37
N ARG A 155 -9.97 3.31 -13.60
CA ARG A 155 -10.57 2.05 -14.09
C ARG A 155 -9.60 0.88 -13.99
N LYS A 156 -8.33 1.10 -14.31
CA LYS A 156 -7.28 0.06 -14.17
C LYS A 156 -7.02 -0.29 -12.72
N LEU A 157 -6.82 0.73 -11.87
CA LEU A 157 -6.45 0.53 -10.47
C LEU A 157 -7.57 -0.11 -9.66
N TRP A 158 -8.81 0.38 -9.80
CA TRP A 158 -9.92 -0.04 -8.94
C TRP A 158 -10.96 -0.91 -9.63
N GLY A 159 -10.90 -1.03 -10.96
CA GLY A 159 -11.80 -1.91 -11.72
C GLY A 159 -13.25 -1.42 -11.78
N LEU A 160 -13.50 -0.14 -11.49
CA LEU A 160 -14.82 0.50 -11.48
C LEU A 160 -14.80 1.75 -12.35
N ASP A 161 -15.99 2.16 -12.80
CA ASP A 161 -16.12 3.49 -13.39
C ASP A 161 -15.83 4.57 -12.32
N PRO A 162 -15.15 5.66 -12.67
CA PRO A 162 -14.91 6.79 -11.75
C PRO A 162 -16.16 7.36 -11.09
N ALA A 163 -17.33 7.24 -11.71
CA ALA A 163 -18.60 7.67 -11.12
C ALA A 163 -19.12 6.72 -10.02
N GLU A 164 -18.65 5.46 -9.99
CA GLU A 164 -18.98 4.48 -8.96
C GLU A 164 -18.04 4.55 -7.73
N LEU A 165 -16.94 5.31 -7.84
CA LEU A 165 -15.99 5.52 -6.75
C LEU A 165 -16.38 6.74 -5.92
N ALA A 166 -16.25 6.65 -4.60
CA ALA A 166 -16.52 7.76 -3.68
C ALA A 166 -15.52 8.91 -3.88
N GLY A 167 -15.97 10.14 -3.67
CA GLY A 167 -15.13 11.34 -3.80
C GLY A 167 -13.96 11.37 -2.82
N GLU A 168 -14.06 10.69 -1.69
CA GLU A 168 -12.95 10.52 -0.75
C GLU A 168 -11.73 9.86 -1.41
N GLN A 169 -11.93 8.91 -2.34
CA GLN A 169 -10.86 8.30 -3.11
C GLN A 169 -10.01 9.33 -3.86
N ALA A 170 -10.67 10.36 -4.43
CA ALA A 170 -9.97 11.45 -5.11
C ALA A 170 -9.22 12.34 -4.12
N ARG A 171 -9.83 12.68 -3.00
CA ARG A 171 -9.22 13.54 -1.97
C ARG A 171 -8.00 12.92 -1.32
N ARG A 172 -8.01 11.60 -1.11
CA ARG A 172 -6.88 10.88 -0.51
C ARG A 172 -5.74 10.56 -1.48
N ARG A 173 -6.01 10.52 -2.78
CA ARG A 173 -5.04 10.12 -3.81
C ARG A 173 -4.55 11.28 -4.67
N VAL A 174 -5.29 12.38 -4.74
CA VAL A 174 -4.98 13.50 -5.62
C VAL A 174 -4.75 14.75 -4.79
N THR A 175 -3.49 14.97 -4.42
CA THR A 175 -3.06 16.10 -3.58
C THR A 175 -3.20 17.48 -4.23
N ALA A 176 -3.46 17.53 -5.55
CA ALA A 176 -3.66 18.78 -6.29
C ALA A 176 -5.15 19.14 -6.32
N GLY A 177 -5.65 19.78 -5.27
CA GLY A 177 -7.05 20.22 -5.19
C GLY A 177 -7.46 21.32 -6.20
N SER A 178 -6.55 21.77 -7.11
CA SER A 178 -6.88 22.66 -8.23
C SER A 178 -5.78 22.63 -9.30
N PRO A 179 -6.11 22.93 -10.58
CA PRO A 179 -5.13 23.06 -11.66
C PRO A 179 -4.07 24.13 -11.35
N ALA A 180 -4.47 25.23 -10.73
CA ALA A 180 -3.54 26.30 -10.33
C ALA A 180 -2.52 25.80 -9.28
N ARG A 181 -2.94 24.99 -8.31
CA ARG A 181 -2.03 24.38 -7.34
C ARG A 181 -1.12 23.35 -7.99
N LEU A 182 -1.62 22.58 -8.96
CA LEU A 182 -0.81 21.63 -9.74
C LEU A 182 0.25 22.39 -10.55
N LEU A 183 -0.15 23.41 -11.31
CA LEU A 183 0.75 24.27 -12.09
C LEU A 183 1.75 24.99 -11.19
N ALA A 184 1.32 25.56 -10.07
CA ALA A 184 2.20 26.21 -9.11
C ALA A 184 3.18 25.21 -8.45
N ARG A 185 2.78 23.96 -8.24
CA ARG A 185 3.66 22.90 -7.75
C ARG A 185 4.70 22.51 -8.81
N VAL A 186 4.27 22.37 -10.06
CA VAL A 186 5.15 22.10 -11.20
C VAL A 186 6.11 23.26 -11.43
N ALA A 187 5.63 24.52 -11.42
CA ALA A 187 6.43 25.72 -11.64
C ALA A 187 7.49 25.97 -10.55
N ARG A 188 7.14 25.69 -9.28
CA ARG A 188 8.08 25.78 -8.15
C ARG A 188 9.15 24.69 -8.15
N GLY A 189 9.07 23.75 -9.09
CA GLY A 189 9.89 22.55 -9.09
C GLY A 189 9.49 21.58 -7.96
N ALA A 190 9.94 20.37 -8.00
CA ALA A 190 9.91 19.49 -6.83
C ALA A 190 10.77 20.18 -5.75
N GLY A 191 10.13 20.76 -4.74
CA GLY A 191 10.82 21.56 -3.70
C GLY A 191 11.99 20.76 -3.14
N ARG A 192 13.08 21.45 -2.76
CA ARG A 192 14.24 20.84 -2.11
C ARG A 192 13.76 19.91 -0.99
N GLY A 193 13.89 18.57 -1.19
CA GLY A 193 13.47 17.55 -0.24
C GLY A 193 12.39 16.56 -0.72
N ARG A 194 11.61 16.83 -1.79
CA ARG A 194 10.56 15.95 -2.30
C ARG A 194 10.98 14.99 -3.44
N GLY A 195 12.21 15.09 -3.89
CA GLY A 195 12.74 14.26 -4.98
C GLY A 195 13.47 12.99 -4.51
N PHE A 196 13.23 12.51 -3.30
CA PHE A 196 13.87 11.33 -2.77
C PHE A 196 12.88 10.45 -1.98
N PHE A 197 13.31 9.22 -1.69
CA PHE A 197 12.66 8.28 -0.77
C PHE A 197 13.73 7.54 0.03
N TRP A 198 13.33 6.91 1.12
CA TRP A 198 14.17 6.00 1.88
C TRP A 198 13.95 4.58 1.37
N TYR A 199 15.03 3.83 1.22
CA TYR A 199 14.95 2.45 0.75
C TYR A 199 16.11 1.62 1.33
N PRO A 200 15.84 0.43 1.92
CA PRO A 200 16.90 -0.40 2.46
C PRO A 200 17.74 -1.04 1.35
N ARG A 201 19.05 -1.15 1.57
CA ARG A 201 20.01 -1.80 0.64
C ARG A 201 19.58 -3.20 0.19
N ARG A 202 18.96 -3.97 1.09
CA ARG A 202 18.55 -5.36 0.87
C ARG A 202 17.07 -5.51 0.52
N GLY A 203 16.41 -4.49 -0.02
CA GLY A 203 14.98 -4.51 -0.39
C GLY A 203 14.06 -3.97 0.71
N PHE A 204 12.85 -3.63 0.33
CA PHE A 204 11.92 -2.91 1.21
C PHE A 204 11.45 -3.75 2.42
N GLY A 205 11.35 -5.08 2.23
CA GLY A 205 10.97 -6.02 3.29
C GLY A 205 11.91 -6.03 4.48
N THR A 206 13.16 -5.60 4.29
CA THR A 206 14.15 -5.47 5.37
C THR A 206 13.67 -4.61 6.53
N ILE A 207 12.79 -3.63 6.27
CA ILE A 207 12.15 -2.82 7.33
C ILE A 207 11.37 -3.72 8.30
N SER A 208 10.52 -4.57 7.75
CA SER A 208 9.69 -5.47 8.57
C SER A 208 10.50 -6.60 9.20
N GLU A 209 11.54 -7.08 8.50
CA GLU A 209 12.46 -8.10 9.02
C GLU A 209 13.20 -7.57 10.26
N ARG A 210 13.79 -6.38 10.18
CA ARG A 210 14.51 -5.78 11.31
C ARG A 210 13.60 -5.43 12.48
N LEU A 211 12.36 -5.02 12.21
CA LEU A 211 11.35 -4.81 13.27
C LEU A 211 10.96 -6.13 13.94
N ALA A 212 10.80 -7.21 13.16
CA ALA A 212 10.49 -8.53 13.68
C ALA A 212 11.66 -9.09 14.51
N ASP A 213 12.90 -8.99 14.01
CA ASP A 213 14.11 -9.39 14.74
C ASP A 213 14.22 -8.64 16.07
N ALA A 214 14.00 -7.32 16.06
CA ALA A 214 14.06 -6.50 17.26
C ALA A 214 12.91 -6.79 18.25
N ALA A 215 11.73 -7.16 17.73
CA ALA A 215 10.62 -7.61 18.58
C ALA A 215 10.96 -8.94 19.25
N ALA A 216 11.52 -9.90 18.49
CA ALA A 216 11.97 -11.21 19.02
C ALA A 216 13.09 -11.03 20.07
N ALA A 217 14.07 -10.17 19.81
CA ALA A 217 15.13 -9.84 20.75
C ALA A 217 14.61 -9.20 22.05
N ALA A 218 13.44 -8.52 21.98
CA ALA A 218 12.74 -7.97 23.15
C ALA A 218 11.77 -8.98 23.80
N GLY A 219 11.77 -10.26 23.37
CA GLY A 219 10.97 -11.33 23.96
C GLY A 219 9.62 -11.61 23.28
N ALA A 220 9.33 -11.01 22.11
CA ALA A 220 8.13 -11.37 21.36
C ALA A 220 8.30 -12.75 20.70
N GLU A 221 7.26 -13.55 20.75
CA GLU A 221 7.15 -14.81 20.01
C GLU A 221 6.59 -14.55 18.62
N LEU A 222 7.29 -15.02 17.57
CA LEU A 222 6.87 -14.87 16.18
C LEU A 222 6.46 -16.22 15.60
N ARG A 223 5.19 -16.38 15.23
CA ARG A 223 4.61 -17.61 14.66
C ARG A 223 4.28 -17.38 13.19
N PHE A 224 5.17 -17.82 12.33
CA PHE A 224 4.99 -17.81 10.87
C PHE A 224 4.38 -19.12 10.39
N GLY A 225 3.74 -19.10 9.21
CA GLY A 225 2.98 -20.24 8.69
C GLY A 225 1.73 -20.57 9.50
N ALA A 226 1.36 -19.71 10.45
CA ALA A 226 0.26 -19.88 11.40
C ALA A 226 -0.92 -18.98 11.01
N ALA A 227 -1.96 -19.57 10.42
CA ALA A 227 -3.18 -18.83 10.11
C ALA A 227 -4.12 -18.79 11.32
N ALA A 228 -4.63 -17.61 11.68
CA ALA A 228 -5.71 -17.48 12.65
C ALA A 228 -7.03 -17.93 11.98
N GLU A 229 -7.70 -18.94 12.57
CA GLU A 229 -8.98 -19.46 12.11
C GLU A 229 -10.15 -18.96 12.95
N ARG A 230 -9.89 -18.61 14.22
CA ARG A 230 -10.91 -18.12 15.15
C ARG A 230 -10.30 -17.09 16.11
N VAL A 231 -11.06 -16.05 16.41
CA VAL A 231 -10.74 -15.04 17.43
C VAL A 231 -11.90 -14.98 18.40
N SER A 232 -11.73 -15.59 19.57
CA SER A 232 -12.76 -15.57 20.61
C SER A 232 -12.57 -14.35 21.51
N LEU A 233 -13.62 -13.55 21.64
CA LEU A 233 -13.65 -12.28 22.37
C LEU A 233 -14.64 -12.40 23.55
N GLY A 234 -14.17 -12.30 24.79
CA GLY A 234 -15.04 -12.39 25.94
C GLY A 234 -14.28 -12.65 27.26
N GLY A 235 -14.97 -12.70 28.38
CA GLY A 235 -14.37 -13.07 29.68
C GLY A 235 -13.25 -12.17 30.19
N GLY A 236 -13.17 -10.93 29.71
CA GLY A 236 -12.10 -9.97 30.08
C GLY A 236 -10.79 -10.15 29.32
N GLY A 237 -10.76 -11.00 28.27
CA GLY A 237 -9.61 -11.24 27.41
C GLY A 237 -10.02 -11.73 26.01
N ALA A 238 -9.07 -12.33 25.33
CA ALA A 238 -9.29 -12.91 24.01
C ALA A 238 -8.42 -14.16 23.81
N SER A 239 -8.81 -15.02 22.88
CA SER A 239 -7.97 -16.12 22.42
C SER A 239 -8.00 -16.23 20.90
N VAL A 240 -6.94 -16.79 20.34
CA VAL A 240 -6.80 -17.04 18.92
C VAL A 240 -6.53 -18.51 18.68
N THR A 241 -7.41 -19.18 17.95
CA THR A 241 -7.20 -20.55 17.51
C THR A 241 -6.53 -20.51 16.14
N LEU A 242 -5.41 -21.19 16.01
CA LEU A 242 -4.61 -21.31 14.81
C LEU A 242 -5.06 -22.48 13.94
N ALA A 243 -4.70 -22.46 12.67
CA ALA A 243 -4.78 -23.64 11.82
C ALA A 243 -3.99 -24.79 12.47
N GLY A 244 -4.66 -25.93 12.65
CA GLY A 244 -4.11 -27.05 13.42
C GLY A 244 -4.65 -27.17 14.85
N GLY A 245 -5.51 -26.26 15.29
CA GLY A 245 -6.29 -26.38 16.54
C GLY A 245 -5.62 -25.81 17.79
N GLU A 246 -4.36 -25.40 17.73
CA GLU A 246 -3.69 -24.73 18.86
C GLU A 246 -4.38 -23.40 19.18
N THR A 247 -4.56 -23.13 20.46
CA THR A 247 -5.19 -21.89 20.92
C THR A 247 -4.24 -21.12 21.85
N VAL A 248 -4.06 -19.84 21.56
CA VAL A 248 -3.27 -18.91 22.39
C VAL A 248 -4.21 -17.93 23.07
N ALA A 249 -4.10 -17.76 24.38
CA ALA A 249 -4.89 -16.82 25.14
C ALA A 249 -4.11 -15.55 25.47
N ALA A 250 -4.76 -14.38 25.37
CA ALA A 250 -4.15 -13.11 25.74
C ALA A 250 -5.17 -12.13 26.35
N ARG A 251 -4.66 -11.06 26.98
CA ARG A 251 -5.51 -9.96 27.43
C ARG A 251 -6.12 -9.20 26.26
N ARG A 252 -5.37 -9.08 25.15
CA ARG A 252 -5.77 -8.31 23.96
C ARG A 252 -5.36 -8.99 22.67
N VAL A 253 -6.15 -8.72 21.62
CA VAL A 253 -5.81 -9.04 20.22
C VAL A 253 -5.75 -7.73 19.43
N TRP A 254 -4.63 -7.50 18.79
CA TRP A 254 -4.44 -6.41 17.82
C TRP A 254 -4.41 -6.98 16.41
N SER A 255 -5.35 -6.57 15.59
CA SER A 255 -5.53 -7.09 14.24
C SER A 255 -5.08 -6.09 13.19
N THR A 256 -4.21 -6.53 12.29
CA THR A 256 -3.81 -5.79 11.08
C THR A 256 -4.27 -6.48 9.80
N ILE A 257 -5.01 -7.58 9.93
CA ILE A 257 -5.62 -8.30 8.79
C ILE A 257 -6.83 -7.52 8.25
N PRO A 258 -7.34 -7.86 7.04
CA PRO A 258 -8.54 -7.20 6.52
C PRO A 258 -9.71 -7.26 7.52
N LEU A 259 -10.30 -6.10 7.84
CA LEU A 259 -11.39 -6.02 8.81
C LEU A 259 -12.57 -6.96 8.50
N PRO A 260 -13.01 -7.13 7.22
CA PRO A 260 -14.02 -8.14 6.89
C PRO A 260 -13.57 -9.60 7.12
N ALA A 261 -12.26 -9.87 7.05
CA ALA A 261 -11.75 -11.20 7.36
C ALA A 261 -11.73 -11.45 8.87
N LEU A 262 -11.36 -10.45 9.65
CA LEU A 262 -11.43 -10.49 11.11
C LEU A 262 -12.87 -10.76 11.57
N ALA A 263 -13.86 -10.03 11.03
CA ALA A 263 -15.26 -10.19 11.37
C ALA A 263 -15.78 -11.63 11.12
N ARG A 264 -15.27 -12.29 10.08
CA ARG A 264 -15.66 -13.68 9.75
C ARG A 264 -15.14 -14.74 10.70
N ILE A 265 -14.01 -14.47 11.38
CA ILE A 265 -13.37 -15.43 12.29
C ILE A 265 -13.60 -15.06 13.76
N ALA A 266 -14.35 -14.00 14.03
CA ALA A 266 -14.64 -13.54 15.38
C ALA A 266 -15.73 -14.38 16.04
N GLU A 267 -15.56 -14.64 17.33
CA GLU A 267 -16.55 -15.28 18.24
C GLU A 267 -16.72 -14.44 19.51
N PRO A 268 -17.95 -14.10 19.88
CA PRO A 268 -19.19 -14.37 19.17
C PRO A 268 -19.22 -13.70 17.77
N ALA A 269 -19.95 -14.33 16.85
CA ALA A 269 -20.10 -13.76 15.51
C ALA A 269 -20.68 -12.34 15.60
N PRO A 270 -20.25 -11.44 14.71
CA PRO A 270 -20.85 -10.12 14.65
C PRO A 270 -22.36 -10.17 14.34
N PRO A 271 -23.14 -9.16 14.74
CA PRO A 271 -24.53 -9.03 14.33
C PRO A 271 -24.71 -9.21 12.81
N VAL A 272 -25.90 -9.68 12.39
CA VAL A 272 -26.19 -9.99 10.97
C VAL A 272 -25.94 -8.77 10.08
N GLU A 273 -26.29 -7.57 10.54
CA GLU A 273 -26.13 -6.31 9.81
C GLU A 273 -24.65 -5.98 9.61
N VAL A 274 -23.80 -6.25 10.61
CA VAL A 274 -22.34 -6.05 10.55
C VAL A 274 -21.73 -7.07 9.60
N SER A 275 -22.16 -8.32 9.66
CA SER A 275 -21.73 -9.38 8.76
C SER A 275 -22.11 -9.07 7.29
N ALA A 276 -23.32 -8.54 7.05
CA ALA A 276 -23.76 -8.07 5.76
C ALA A 276 -22.95 -6.85 5.27
N ALA A 277 -22.59 -5.93 6.17
CA ALA A 277 -21.71 -4.79 5.87
C ALA A 277 -20.31 -5.27 5.46
N ALA A 278 -19.76 -6.30 6.12
CA ALA A 278 -18.47 -6.90 5.75
C ALA A 278 -18.45 -7.40 4.29
N GLY A 279 -19.56 -7.95 3.81
CA GLY A 279 -19.72 -8.42 2.43
C GLY A 279 -19.70 -7.30 1.37
N ARG A 280 -19.97 -6.04 1.77
CA ARG A 280 -19.97 -4.87 0.87
C ARG A 280 -18.59 -4.21 0.74
N LEU A 281 -17.63 -4.51 1.61
CA LEU A 281 -16.28 -3.98 1.54
C LEU A 281 -15.42 -4.82 0.60
N ALA A 282 -15.05 -4.24 -0.53
CA ALA A 282 -14.26 -4.90 -1.57
C ALA A 282 -12.78 -4.47 -1.54
N PHE A 283 -11.93 -5.39 -1.93
CA PHE A 283 -10.50 -5.13 -2.14
C PHE A 283 -10.12 -5.46 -3.58
N ARG A 284 -9.25 -4.65 -4.15
CA ARG A 284 -8.60 -4.95 -5.41
C ARG A 284 -7.43 -5.90 -5.16
N ALA A 285 -7.33 -6.94 -5.99
CA ALA A 285 -6.17 -7.82 -6.03
C ALA A 285 -5.08 -7.26 -6.98
N MET A 286 -3.87 -7.79 -6.88
CA MET A 286 -2.73 -7.41 -7.70
C MET A 286 -1.97 -8.65 -8.14
N LEU A 287 -1.65 -8.72 -9.43
CA LEU A 287 -0.62 -9.61 -9.95
C LEU A 287 0.68 -8.83 -10.06
N LEU A 288 1.75 -9.44 -9.62
CA LEU A 288 3.10 -8.95 -9.76
C LEU A 288 3.84 -9.93 -10.66
N VAL A 289 4.20 -9.48 -11.86
CA VAL A 289 4.91 -10.28 -12.85
C VAL A 289 6.36 -9.83 -12.87
N TYR A 290 7.25 -10.73 -12.47
CA TYR A 290 8.69 -10.48 -12.42
C TYR A 290 9.37 -11.14 -13.60
N LEU A 291 10.13 -10.35 -14.37
CA LEU A 291 10.95 -10.83 -15.47
C LEU A 291 12.41 -10.57 -15.12
N VAL A 292 13.18 -11.63 -14.91
CA VAL A 292 14.63 -11.51 -14.76
C VAL A 292 15.25 -11.52 -16.16
N LEU A 293 16.11 -10.54 -16.40
CA LEU A 293 16.75 -10.31 -17.68
C LEU A 293 18.27 -10.45 -17.54
N ASP A 294 18.90 -11.02 -18.56
CA ASP A 294 20.36 -10.95 -18.71
C ASP A 294 20.75 -9.55 -19.24
N GLY A 295 21.90 -9.04 -18.79
CA GLY A 295 22.40 -7.72 -19.14
C GLY A 295 22.49 -6.78 -17.91
N GLY A 296 22.83 -5.52 -18.16
CA GLY A 296 22.87 -4.50 -17.13
C GLY A 296 21.49 -3.93 -16.80
N ARG A 297 21.45 -2.74 -16.17
CA ARG A 297 20.19 -2.05 -15.90
C ARG A 297 19.37 -1.89 -17.17
N TYR A 298 18.09 -2.21 -17.08
CA TYR A 298 17.14 -2.10 -18.18
C TYR A 298 16.94 -0.64 -18.63
N SER A 299 16.88 0.27 -17.65
CA SER A 299 16.72 1.70 -17.89
C SER A 299 17.31 2.53 -16.74
N PRO A 300 17.52 3.86 -16.94
CA PRO A 300 17.91 4.72 -15.84
C PRO A 300 16.75 5.06 -14.89
N TYR A 301 15.53 4.55 -15.14
CA TYR A 301 14.33 4.90 -14.39
C TYR A 301 14.00 3.84 -13.34
N ASP A 302 13.53 4.29 -12.18
CA ASP A 302 13.04 3.42 -11.13
C ASP A 302 11.66 2.84 -11.43
N ALA A 303 10.80 3.56 -12.17
CA ALA A 303 9.48 3.10 -12.55
C ALA A 303 8.93 3.77 -13.81
N HIS A 304 8.14 3.01 -14.53
CA HIS A 304 7.38 3.41 -15.72
C HIS A 304 5.89 3.27 -15.40
N TYR A 305 5.18 4.40 -15.29
CA TYR A 305 3.75 4.43 -15.03
C TYR A 305 2.95 4.43 -16.32
N LEU A 306 1.94 3.59 -16.42
CA LEU A 306 1.12 3.34 -17.59
C LEU A 306 -0.36 3.62 -17.30
N PRO A 307 -0.79 4.88 -17.24
CA PRO A 307 -2.18 5.24 -16.99
C PRO A 307 -3.11 4.93 -18.18
N ASP A 308 -2.58 4.81 -19.39
CA ASP A 308 -3.37 4.61 -20.61
C ASP A 308 -4.17 3.29 -20.59
N PRO A 309 -5.36 3.23 -21.24
CA PRO A 309 -6.24 2.06 -21.21
C PRO A 309 -5.77 0.90 -22.09
N GLY A 310 -4.78 1.09 -22.94
CA GLY A 310 -4.35 0.10 -23.94
C GLY A 310 -3.56 -1.09 -23.36
N THR A 311 -3.44 -1.18 -22.03
CA THR A 311 -2.81 -2.32 -21.33
C THR A 311 -3.36 -2.43 -19.91
N PRO A 312 -3.50 -3.63 -19.33
CA PRO A 312 -3.84 -3.79 -17.92
C PRO A 312 -2.65 -3.51 -16.99
N VAL A 313 -1.42 -3.43 -17.49
CA VAL A 313 -0.24 -3.07 -16.68
C VAL A 313 -0.36 -1.60 -16.26
N THR A 314 -0.24 -1.33 -14.96
CA THR A 314 -0.31 0.03 -14.41
C THR A 314 1.07 0.62 -14.15
N ARG A 315 2.06 -0.22 -13.87
CA ARG A 315 3.43 0.19 -13.59
C ARG A 315 4.39 -0.94 -13.93
N VAL A 316 5.54 -0.58 -14.48
CA VAL A 316 6.71 -1.46 -14.58
C VAL A 316 7.83 -0.81 -13.79
N SER A 317 8.35 -1.48 -12.80
CA SER A 317 9.47 -1.00 -11.97
C SER A 317 10.70 -1.86 -12.16
N GLU A 318 11.86 -1.27 -11.89
CA GLU A 318 13.16 -1.94 -11.89
C GLU A 318 13.74 -1.84 -10.47
N PRO A 319 13.51 -2.85 -9.60
CA PRO A 319 13.91 -2.83 -8.20
C PRO A 319 15.40 -2.57 -7.96
N THR A 320 16.27 -3.03 -8.86
CA THR A 320 17.72 -2.77 -8.81
C THR A 320 18.08 -1.28 -8.92
N ASN A 321 17.18 -0.43 -9.44
CA ASN A 321 17.35 1.02 -9.48
C ASN A 321 16.97 1.73 -8.16
N TYR A 322 16.33 1.02 -7.22
CA TYR A 322 15.91 1.61 -5.95
C TYR A 322 17.01 1.68 -4.91
N ARG A 323 18.09 0.92 -5.11
CA ARG A 323 19.17 0.76 -4.14
C ARG A 323 20.54 0.72 -4.78
N ASP A 324 21.55 0.96 -3.98
CA ASP A 324 22.92 0.50 -4.23
C ASP A 324 23.09 -0.78 -3.39
N GLY A 325 22.80 -1.92 -3.99
CA GLY A 325 22.83 -3.24 -3.37
C GLY A 325 23.86 -4.15 -4.03
N ASP A 326 23.99 -5.35 -3.47
CA ASP A 326 24.90 -6.39 -3.95
C ASP A 326 24.16 -7.32 -4.93
N ASP A 327 23.44 -6.72 -5.88
CA ASP A 327 22.73 -7.48 -6.92
C ASP A 327 23.74 -8.17 -7.85
N PRO A 328 23.46 -9.40 -8.34
CA PRO A 328 24.35 -10.11 -9.24
C PRO A 328 24.68 -9.28 -10.47
N PRO A 329 25.96 -9.15 -10.84
CA PRO A 329 26.35 -8.41 -12.05
C PRO A 329 25.77 -9.07 -13.30
N GLY A 330 25.46 -8.27 -14.33
CA GLY A 330 24.94 -8.76 -15.60
C GLY A 330 23.50 -9.28 -15.53
N ARG A 331 22.73 -8.89 -14.50
CA ARG A 331 21.31 -9.22 -14.38
C ARG A 331 20.52 -8.05 -13.86
N THR A 332 19.27 -7.95 -14.30
CA THR A 332 18.28 -7.03 -13.72
C THR A 332 16.91 -7.70 -13.65
N VAL A 333 15.98 -7.09 -12.95
CA VAL A 333 14.61 -7.59 -12.82
C VAL A 333 13.62 -6.47 -13.08
N LEU A 334 12.59 -6.77 -13.87
CA LEU A 334 11.41 -5.93 -14.02
C LEU A 334 10.27 -6.51 -13.18
N CYS A 335 9.55 -5.65 -12.48
CA CYS A 335 8.30 -5.99 -11.81
C CYS A 335 7.16 -5.22 -12.45
N ALA A 336 6.25 -5.92 -13.12
CA ALA A 336 5.04 -5.36 -13.68
C ALA A 336 3.86 -5.57 -12.73
N GLU A 337 3.07 -4.51 -12.50
CA GLU A 337 1.91 -4.51 -11.62
C GLU A 337 0.62 -4.47 -12.42
N LEU A 338 -0.23 -5.49 -12.22
CA LEU A 338 -1.52 -5.65 -12.88
C LEU A 338 -2.63 -5.77 -11.83
N PRO A 339 -3.29 -4.66 -11.46
CA PRO A 339 -4.48 -4.72 -10.62
C PRO A 339 -5.59 -5.52 -11.29
N CYS A 340 -6.19 -6.45 -10.56
CA CYS A 340 -7.21 -7.31 -11.12
C CYS A 340 -8.30 -7.63 -10.09
N GLU A 341 -9.34 -8.28 -10.54
CA GLU A 341 -10.35 -8.89 -9.68
C GLU A 341 -9.88 -10.28 -9.24
N ARG A 342 -9.99 -10.56 -7.94
CA ARG A 342 -9.67 -11.88 -7.40
C ARG A 342 -10.62 -12.93 -8.02
N GLY A 343 -10.04 -13.97 -8.62
CA GLY A 343 -10.81 -14.98 -9.33
C GLY A 343 -11.29 -14.56 -10.73
N GLY A 344 -10.98 -13.36 -11.21
CA GLY A 344 -11.25 -12.93 -12.59
C GLY A 344 -10.31 -13.56 -13.63
N GLN A 345 -10.47 -13.19 -14.88
CA GLN A 345 -9.71 -13.77 -15.99
C GLN A 345 -8.19 -13.59 -15.81
N LEU A 346 -7.72 -12.36 -15.57
CA LEU A 346 -6.30 -12.10 -15.34
C LEU A 346 -5.74 -12.86 -14.14
N TRP A 347 -6.53 -12.96 -13.05
CA TRP A 347 -6.11 -13.68 -11.85
C TRP A 347 -5.83 -15.16 -12.11
N ARG A 348 -6.60 -15.79 -13.02
CA ARG A 348 -6.48 -17.20 -13.38
C ARG A 348 -5.52 -17.46 -14.53
N ALA A 349 -5.06 -16.42 -15.23
CA ALA A 349 -4.18 -16.55 -16.37
C ALA A 349 -2.87 -17.28 -15.98
N ALA A 350 -2.33 -18.06 -16.91
CA ALA A 350 -1.06 -18.74 -16.73
C ALA A 350 0.10 -17.74 -16.67
N ASP A 351 1.14 -18.08 -15.93
CA ASP A 351 2.28 -17.19 -15.71
C ASP A 351 2.95 -16.79 -17.04
N GLY A 352 3.03 -17.71 -18.01
CA GLY A 352 3.55 -17.43 -19.35
C GLY A 352 2.69 -16.45 -20.15
N GLU A 353 1.35 -16.53 -20.04
CA GLU A 353 0.43 -15.58 -20.67
C GLU A 353 0.61 -14.17 -20.09
N LEU A 354 0.75 -14.08 -18.76
CA LEU A 354 1.01 -12.81 -18.08
C LEU A 354 2.35 -12.20 -18.49
N ALA A 355 3.40 -13.02 -18.63
CA ALA A 355 4.69 -12.58 -19.16
C ALA A 355 4.58 -12.07 -20.59
N GLY A 356 3.89 -12.80 -21.47
CA GLY A 356 3.61 -12.39 -22.85
C GLY A 356 2.89 -11.05 -22.93
N LEU A 357 1.90 -10.83 -22.06
CA LEU A 357 1.18 -9.56 -21.95
C LEU A 357 2.10 -8.41 -21.51
N VAL A 358 3.00 -8.64 -20.55
CA VAL A 358 3.98 -7.63 -20.13
C VAL A 358 4.94 -7.31 -21.26
N LEU A 359 5.49 -8.30 -21.96
CA LEU A 359 6.40 -8.11 -23.10
C LEU A 359 5.72 -7.37 -24.26
N ALA A 360 4.45 -7.68 -24.55
CA ALA A 360 3.66 -6.94 -25.53
C ALA A 360 3.49 -5.48 -25.10
N THR A 361 3.16 -5.24 -23.83
CA THR A 361 3.04 -3.89 -23.25
C THR A 361 4.34 -3.09 -23.42
N LEU A 362 5.50 -3.68 -23.18
CA LEU A 362 6.79 -3.02 -23.36
C LEU A 362 6.98 -2.59 -24.82
N ARG A 363 6.77 -3.51 -25.78
CA ARG A 363 6.87 -3.22 -27.23
C ARG A 363 5.93 -2.10 -27.66
N ASP A 364 4.66 -2.20 -27.31
CA ASP A 364 3.62 -1.24 -27.71
C ASP A 364 3.86 0.17 -27.18
N ARG A 365 4.64 0.30 -26.10
CA ARG A 365 4.99 1.60 -25.47
C ARG A 365 6.40 2.06 -25.83
N GLY A 366 7.04 1.43 -26.82
CA GLY A 366 8.38 1.78 -27.29
C GLY A 366 9.45 1.58 -26.23
N LEU A 367 9.25 0.61 -25.31
CA LEU A 367 10.26 0.15 -24.38
C LEU A 367 10.99 -1.05 -24.95
N PRO A 368 12.30 -1.24 -24.66
CA PRO A 368 13.00 -2.44 -25.04
C PRO A 368 12.24 -3.68 -24.53
N ALA A 369 11.84 -4.57 -25.42
CA ALA A 369 11.27 -5.85 -25.03
C ALA A 369 12.36 -6.90 -25.22
N PRO A 370 12.77 -7.62 -24.18
CA PRO A 370 13.80 -8.63 -24.29
C PRO A 370 13.31 -9.80 -25.11
N ASP A 371 14.16 -10.33 -25.99
CA ASP A 371 13.86 -11.53 -26.78
C ASP A 371 13.82 -12.78 -25.88
N ARG A 372 14.56 -12.74 -24.79
CA ARG A 372 14.66 -13.85 -23.82
C ARG A 372 14.50 -13.36 -22.40
N VAL A 373 13.60 -14.00 -21.65
CA VAL A 373 13.44 -13.87 -20.21
C VAL A 373 14.20 -15.02 -19.54
N ARG A 374 15.12 -14.70 -18.63
CA ARG A 374 15.93 -15.69 -17.92
C ARG A 374 15.10 -16.49 -16.92
N SER A 375 14.33 -15.77 -16.09
CA SER A 375 13.46 -16.34 -15.07
C SER A 375 12.18 -15.54 -14.96
N LEU A 376 11.08 -16.23 -14.69
CA LEU A 376 9.74 -15.67 -14.51
C LEU A 376 9.22 -16.05 -13.13
N ALA A 377 8.62 -15.10 -12.44
CA ALA A 377 7.81 -15.37 -11.26
C ALA A 377 6.55 -14.52 -11.28
N VAL A 378 5.44 -15.08 -10.78
CA VAL A 378 4.19 -14.35 -10.59
C VAL A 378 3.76 -14.47 -9.14
N ARG A 379 3.48 -13.32 -8.51
CA ARG A 379 2.88 -13.25 -7.17
C ARG A 379 1.45 -12.74 -7.28
N ARG A 380 0.55 -13.44 -6.64
CA ARG A 380 -0.88 -13.11 -6.59
C ARG A 380 -1.24 -12.59 -5.21
N LEU A 381 -1.47 -11.29 -5.09
CA LEU A 381 -1.82 -10.62 -3.83
C LEU A 381 -3.34 -10.36 -3.79
N PRO A 382 -4.09 -11.05 -2.92
CA PRO A 382 -5.56 -10.99 -2.94
C PRO A 382 -6.16 -9.70 -2.36
N PHE A 383 -5.42 -8.97 -1.50
CA PHE A 383 -5.89 -7.80 -0.78
C PHE A 383 -4.84 -6.69 -0.83
N VAL A 384 -4.90 -5.82 -1.86
CA VAL A 384 -3.91 -4.74 -2.04
C VAL A 384 -4.52 -3.37 -1.83
N TYR A 385 -5.62 -3.08 -2.49
CA TYR A 385 -6.28 -1.79 -2.38
C TYR A 385 -7.72 -1.93 -1.88
N PRO A 386 -8.11 -1.27 -0.77
CA PRO A 386 -9.51 -1.05 -0.46
C PRO A 386 -10.19 -0.33 -1.63
N VAL A 387 -11.40 -0.72 -1.98
CA VAL A 387 -12.15 -0.09 -3.05
C VAL A 387 -13.24 0.78 -2.44
N TYR A 388 -13.08 2.08 -2.54
CA TYR A 388 -14.05 3.05 -2.03
C TYR A 388 -15.19 3.23 -3.02
N ARG A 389 -16.06 2.21 -3.11
CA ARG A 389 -17.29 2.32 -3.87
C ARG A 389 -18.24 3.33 -3.20
N VAL A 390 -19.06 4.05 -3.99
CA VAL A 390 -20.09 4.92 -3.41
C VAL A 390 -20.92 4.15 -2.38
N GLY A 391 -21.07 4.70 -1.18
CA GLY A 391 -21.75 4.06 -0.05
C GLY A 391 -20.90 3.12 0.81
N TYR A 392 -19.60 2.94 0.52
CA TYR A 392 -18.72 2.07 1.32
C TYR A 392 -18.59 2.53 2.79
N ALA A 393 -18.67 3.84 3.03
CA ALA A 393 -18.41 4.44 4.34
C ALA A 393 -19.35 3.88 5.41
N ALA A 394 -20.65 3.79 5.13
CA ALA A 394 -21.62 3.20 6.07
C ALA A 394 -21.31 1.74 6.41
N ALA A 395 -20.85 0.96 5.41
CA ALA A 395 -20.46 -0.42 5.65
C ALA A 395 -19.17 -0.52 6.50
N PHE A 396 -18.19 0.35 6.24
CA PHE A 396 -16.98 0.42 7.04
C PHE A 396 -17.27 0.87 8.47
N GLU A 397 -18.06 1.93 8.66
CA GLU A 397 -18.44 2.45 9.98
C GLU A 397 -19.14 1.40 10.85
N ALA A 398 -20.03 0.59 10.26
CA ALA A 398 -20.69 -0.50 10.98
C ALA A 398 -19.68 -1.54 11.51
N LEU A 399 -18.72 -1.97 10.66
CA LEU A 399 -17.69 -2.91 11.09
C LEU A 399 -16.72 -2.30 12.10
N ASP A 400 -16.32 -1.07 11.87
CA ASP A 400 -15.38 -0.36 12.72
C ASP A 400 -15.97 -0.11 14.14
N ALA A 401 -17.24 0.29 14.20
CA ALA A 401 -17.97 0.46 15.45
C ALA A 401 -18.10 -0.89 16.19
N TRP A 402 -18.42 -1.96 15.49
CA TRP A 402 -18.44 -3.31 16.07
C TRP A 402 -17.07 -3.69 16.66
N ALA A 403 -15.99 -3.52 15.89
CA ALA A 403 -14.65 -3.86 16.38
C ALA A 403 -14.23 -2.98 17.55
N ALA A 404 -14.55 -1.68 17.52
CA ALA A 404 -14.27 -0.71 18.60
C ALA A 404 -15.06 -1.00 19.89
N ALA A 405 -16.24 -1.64 19.79
CA ALA A 405 -17.03 -2.04 20.94
C ALA A 405 -16.42 -3.24 21.69
N GLN A 406 -15.50 -3.99 21.09
CA GLN A 406 -14.87 -5.15 21.73
C GLN A 406 -13.76 -4.70 22.68
N PRO A 407 -13.82 -4.96 23.99
CA PRO A 407 -12.83 -4.46 24.95
C PRO A 407 -11.41 -4.97 24.73
N ALA A 408 -11.28 -6.21 24.28
CA ALA A 408 -10.00 -6.89 24.07
C ALA A 408 -9.47 -6.75 22.62
N LEU A 409 -10.19 -6.11 21.71
CA LEU A 409 -9.84 -6.03 20.29
C LEU A 409 -9.41 -4.62 19.90
N LEU A 410 -8.36 -4.53 19.06
CA LEU A 410 -7.98 -3.34 18.32
C LEU A 410 -7.75 -3.71 16.87
N SER A 411 -8.39 -3.01 15.93
CA SER A 411 -8.11 -3.14 14.49
C SER A 411 -7.43 -1.90 13.97
N PHE A 412 -6.30 -2.05 13.27
CA PHE A 412 -5.54 -0.94 12.69
C PHE A 412 -4.67 -1.39 11.50
N GLY A 413 -3.90 -0.46 10.96
CA GLY A 413 -3.13 -0.69 9.75
C GLY A 413 -3.99 -0.54 8.50
N ARG A 414 -3.36 -0.65 7.34
CA ARG A 414 -4.00 -0.40 6.03
C ARG A 414 -5.25 -1.23 5.79
N LEU A 415 -5.20 -2.51 6.09
CA LEU A 415 -6.31 -3.43 5.84
C LEU A 415 -7.32 -3.46 6.99
N GLY A 416 -6.84 -3.26 8.22
CA GLY A 416 -7.69 -3.21 9.42
C GLY A 416 -8.54 -1.95 9.51
N LEU A 417 -8.09 -0.81 8.95
CA LEU A 417 -8.87 0.43 8.86
C LEU A 417 -9.44 0.70 7.47
N PHE A 418 -9.29 -0.24 6.55
CA PHE A 418 -9.80 -0.10 5.17
C PHE A 418 -9.34 1.19 4.49
N VAL A 419 -8.03 1.55 4.60
CA VAL A 419 -7.47 2.80 4.10
C VAL A 419 -6.40 2.58 3.04
N HIS A 420 -6.12 3.61 2.22
CA HIS A 420 -5.09 3.60 1.19
C HIS A 420 -3.69 3.98 1.69
N ASP A 421 -3.44 3.88 2.96
CA ASP A 421 -2.23 4.35 3.61
C ASP A 421 -0.95 3.66 3.11
N ASN A 422 0.15 4.41 3.09
CA ASN A 422 1.48 3.91 2.79
C ASN A 422 2.13 3.27 4.03
N THR A 423 3.27 2.61 3.86
CA THR A 423 3.99 1.94 4.95
C THR A 423 4.31 2.86 6.13
N HIS A 424 4.71 4.12 5.88
CA HIS A 424 5.01 5.06 6.95
C HIS A 424 3.77 5.43 7.78
N HIS A 425 2.59 5.49 7.18
CA HIS A 425 1.32 5.66 7.89
C HIS A 425 0.98 4.42 8.74
N ALA A 426 1.16 3.22 8.17
CA ALA A 426 0.94 1.96 8.89
C ALA A 426 1.85 1.83 10.12
N LEU A 427 3.11 2.26 10.00
CA LEU A 427 4.04 2.34 11.13
C LEU A 427 3.59 3.38 12.16
N ALA A 428 3.16 4.57 11.74
CA ALA A 428 2.64 5.60 12.64
C ALA A 428 1.44 5.09 13.46
N MET A 429 0.55 4.31 12.83
CA MET A 429 -0.56 3.65 13.54
C MET A 429 -0.06 2.65 14.58
N ALA A 430 0.97 1.85 14.26
CA ALA A 430 1.57 0.90 15.17
C ALA A 430 2.19 1.58 16.40
N TRP A 431 2.92 2.67 16.19
CA TRP A 431 3.49 3.48 17.26
C TRP A 431 2.40 4.07 18.15
N ALA A 432 1.35 4.64 17.57
CA ALA A 432 0.24 5.21 18.31
C ALA A 432 -0.54 4.14 19.11
N ALA A 433 -0.72 2.93 18.56
CA ALA A 433 -1.35 1.83 19.27
C ALA A 433 -0.51 1.41 20.51
N ALA A 434 0.81 1.31 20.32
CA ALA A 434 1.71 0.95 21.42
C ALA A 434 1.82 2.05 22.47
N ASP A 435 1.80 3.32 22.08
CA ASP A 435 1.80 4.46 23.03
C ASP A 435 0.51 4.51 23.86
N ALA A 436 -0.61 4.00 23.34
CA ALA A 436 -1.88 3.88 24.07
C ALA A 436 -1.96 2.64 24.99
N LEU A 437 -0.97 1.74 24.96
CA LEU A 437 -0.90 0.55 25.81
C LEU A 437 -0.10 0.87 27.07
N ALA A 438 -0.77 0.89 28.21
CA ALA A 438 -0.13 1.14 29.50
C ALA A 438 0.65 -0.09 30.02
N PRO A 439 1.69 0.10 30.85
CA PRO A 439 2.51 -1.00 31.40
C PRO A 439 1.71 -2.10 32.10
N ASP A 440 0.60 -1.76 32.74
CA ASP A 440 -0.32 -2.70 33.40
C ASP A 440 -1.23 -3.47 32.41
N GLY A 441 -1.11 -3.20 31.12
CA GLY A 441 -1.94 -3.77 30.04
C GLY A 441 -3.26 -3.01 29.83
N GLY A 442 -3.50 -1.89 30.50
CA GLY A 442 -4.59 -0.96 30.20
C GLY A 442 -4.42 -0.37 28.79
N PHE A 443 -5.54 0.05 28.18
CA PHE A 443 -5.49 0.69 26.87
C PHE A 443 -6.23 2.03 26.88
N ASP A 444 -5.51 3.10 26.60
CA ASP A 444 -6.05 4.46 26.53
C ASP A 444 -6.83 4.66 25.21
N ARG A 445 -8.15 4.42 25.29
CA ARG A 445 -9.06 4.59 24.15
C ARG A 445 -9.20 6.04 23.71
N ALA A 446 -9.00 7.00 24.60
CA ALA A 446 -9.10 8.43 24.26
C ALA A 446 -7.86 8.85 23.44
N ALA A 447 -6.65 8.47 23.87
CA ALA A 447 -5.43 8.68 23.11
C ALA A 447 -5.49 8.02 21.74
N TRP A 448 -6.00 6.79 21.66
CA TRP A 448 -6.20 6.08 20.39
C TRP A 448 -7.21 6.80 19.48
N ALA A 449 -8.35 7.24 19.99
CA ALA A 449 -9.36 7.99 19.22
C ALA A 449 -8.78 9.30 18.66
N ALA A 450 -7.99 10.03 19.44
CA ALA A 450 -7.27 11.21 18.99
C ALA A 450 -6.25 10.88 17.89
N ALA A 451 -5.54 9.75 17.98
CA ALA A 451 -4.65 9.28 16.92
C ALA A 451 -5.43 8.95 15.63
N ARG A 452 -6.56 8.29 15.74
CA ARG A 452 -7.43 7.97 14.61
C ARG A 452 -7.92 9.19 13.85
N THR A 453 -8.23 10.29 14.54
CA THR A 453 -8.58 11.57 13.91
C THR A 453 -7.44 12.09 13.01
N ARG A 454 -6.17 11.92 13.45
CA ARG A 454 -5.01 12.26 12.61
C ARG A 454 -4.88 11.32 11.40
N PHE A 455 -5.10 10.03 11.58
CA PHE A 455 -5.02 9.05 10.46
C PHE A 455 -6.09 9.32 9.38
N ALA A 456 -7.26 9.84 9.77
CA ALA A 456 -8.29 10.22 8.81
C ALA A 456 -7.84 11.34 7.83
N THR A 457 -6.79 12.10 8.19
CA THR A 457 -6.22 13.16 7.33
C THR A 457 -5.06 12.69 6.46
N HIS A 458 -4.65 11.43 6.54
CA HIS A 458 -3.58 10.88 5.72
C HIS A 458 -3.89 11.00 4.23
N VAL A 459 -2.92 11.46 3.47
CA VAL A 459 -2.96 11.55 2.01
C VAL A 459 -1.82 10.70 1.46
N VAL A 460 -2.15 9.87 0.48
CA VAL A 460 -1.17 9.04 -0.20
C VAL A 460 -0.39 9.91 -1.18
N GLU A 461 0.87 10.14 -0.90
CA GLU A 461 1.79 10.81 -1.79
C GLU A 461 2.69 9.75 -2.47
N ASP A 462 2.64 9.72 -3.84
CA ASP A 462 3.53 8.89 -4.68
C ASP A 462 4.73 9.70 -5.16
#